data_bc48ef8acc14b1ee3accaec4a11dcf7f
#
_entry.id   bc48ef8acc14b1ee3accaec4a11dcf7f
#
_cell.length_a   1.000
_cell.length_b   1.000
_cell.length_c   1.000
_cell.angle_alpha   90.00
_cell.angle_beta   90.00
_cell.angle_gamma   90.00
#
_symmetry.space_group_name_H-M   'P 1'
#
loop_
_entity.id
_entity.type
_entity.pdbx_description
1 polymer ?
#
loop_
_entity_poly.entity_id
_entity_poly.type
_entity_poly.pdbx_seq_one_letter_code
_entity_poly.pdbx_strand_id
1 'polypeptide(L)'
;MQDQTTTRWYHYVSYFFGGAFLANTIPHLVSGISGSPFQSPFASPPGEGLSSSLVNVLWGMFNLVVGYVLVARVGRFELRQTRHAVVFGLGILLMAVMLARVFGKFHGGNL
;
A
#
# COMPACT_ATOMS: atom_id res chain seq x y z
N MET A 1 -9.04 -26.79 -16.56
CA MET A 1 -9.19 -26.25 -16.24
C MET A 1 -9.50 -25.43 -15.75
N GLN A 2 -9.27 -25.07 -15.58
CA GLN A 2 -9.52 -24.45 -15.08
C GLN A 2 -9.97 -23.49 -14.65
N ASP A 3 -10.02 -23.24 -14.31
CA ASP A 3 -10.39 -22.45 -13.83
C ASP A 3 -10.60 -21.56 -13.78
N GLN A 4 -10.83 -21.33 -14.21
CA GLN A 4 -11.08 -20.58 -14.19
C GLN A 4 -11.66 -19.81 -13.68
N THR A 5 -11.64 -19.37 -14.29
CA THR A 5 -11.91 -19.07 -12.92
C THR A 5 -12.70 -17.79 -12.73
N THR A 6 -13.88 -17.90 -12.26
CA THR A 6 -14.74 -16.74 -12.03
C THR A 6 -14.17 -15.87 -10.90
N THR A 7 -14.01 -14.58 -11.18
CA THR A 7 -13.64 -13.63 -10.13
C THR A 7 -14.85 -13.35 -9.25
N ARG A 8 -14.68 -13.52 -7.96
CA ARG A 8 -15.74 -13.26 -7.00
C ARG A 8 -15.60 -11.85 -6.44
N TRP A 9 -16.68 -11.32 -5.87
CA TRP A 9 -16.66 -9.94 -5.37
C TRP A 9 -15.55 -9.69 -4.34
N TYR A 10 -15.27 -10.66 -3.47
CA TYR A 10 -14.23 -10.50 -2.45
C TYR A 10 -12.83 -10.53 -3.04
N HIS A 11 -12.66 -11.10 -4.24
CA HIS A 11 -11.39 -10.99 -4.95
C HIS A 11 -11.12 -9.54 -5.33
N TYR A 12 -12.14 -8.82 -5.80
CA TYR A 12 -11.98 -7.40 -6.12
C TYR A 12 -11.65 -6.58 -4.88
N VAL A 13 -12.30 -6.87 -3.75
CA VAL A 13 -11.96 -6.21 -2.47
C VAL A 13 -10.49 -6.46 -2.13
N SER A 14 -10.03 -7.69 -2.29
CA SER A 14 -8.64 -8.06 -2.02
C SER A 14 -7.67 -7.31 -2.93
N TYR A 15 -7.98 -7.19 -4.23
CA TYR A 15 -7.13 -6.46 -5.17
C TYR A 15 -7.06 -4.98 -4.83
N PHE A 16 -8.19 -4.41 -4.43
CA PHE A 16 -8.25 -3.01 -4.03
C PHE A 16 -7.33 -2.74 -2.83
N PHE A 17 -7.49 -3.53 -1.77
CA PHE A 17 -6.66 -3.33 -0.57
C PHE A 17 -5.21 -3.74 -0.81
N GLY A 18 -4.98 -4.72 -1.68
CA GLY A 18 -3.63 -5.06 -2.08
C GLY A 18 -2.91 -3.89 -2.72
N GLY A 19 -3.61 -3.18 -3.63
CA GLY A 19 -3.09 -1.95 -4.22
C GLY A 19 -2.82 -0.88 -3.17
N ALA A 20 -3.73 -0.73 -2.21
CA ALA A 20 -3.56 0.24 -1.13
C ALA A 20 -2.32 -0.06 -0.28
N PHE A 21 -2.12 -1.33 0.10
CA PHE A 21 -0.94 -1.71 0.88
C PHE A 21 0.35 -1.51 0.08
N LEU A 22 0.34 -1.83 -1.22
CA LEU A 22 1.52 -1.59 -2.06
C LEU A 22 1.85 -0.11 -2.16
N ALA A 23 0.84 0.75 -2.27
CA ALA A 23 1.06 2.19 -2.27
C ALA A 23 1.66 2.65 -0.94
N ASN A 24 1.17 2.11 0.19
CA ASN A 24 1.67 2.49 1.51
C ASN A 24 3.11 2.00 1.76
N THR A 25 3.56 1.00 1.02
CA THR A 25 4.94 0.53 1.07
C THR A 25 5.92 1.64 0.68
N ILE A 26 5.54 2.44 -0.32
CA ILE A 26 6.47 3.35 -1.00
C ILE A 26 7.08 4.41 -0.07
N PRO A 27 6.29 5.22 0.65
CA PRO A 27 6.90 6.27 1.47
C PRO A 27 7.79 5.73 2.58
N HIS A 28 7.38 4.63 3.19
CA HIS A 28 8.14 4.04 4.29
C HIS A 28 9.43 3.39 3.80
N LEU A 29 9.35 2.65 2.71
CA LEU A 29 10.52 1.98 2.16
C LEU A 29 11.51 2.97 1.59
N VAL A 30 11.02 3.98 0.84
CA VAL A 30 11.88 4.99 0.24
C VAL A 30 12.60 5.81 1.32
N SER A 31 11.86 6.30 2.31
CA SER A 31 12.47 7.06 3.40
C SER A 31 13.47 6.21 4.18
N GLY A 32 13.07 4.97 4.51
CA GLY A 32 13.92 4.08 5.28
C GLY A 32 15.21 3.72 4.56
N ILE A 33 15.12 3.35 3.28
CA ILE A 33 16.31 3.02 2.48
C ILE A 33 17.23 4.23 2.35
N SER A 34 16.65 5.41 2.32
CA SER A 34 17.41 6.66 2.20
C SER A 34 18.01 7.12 3.53
N GLY A 35 17.81 6.37 4.60
CA GLY A 35 18.34 6.74 5.91
C GLY A 35 17.58 7.84 6.61
N SER A 36 16.37 8.16 6.17
CA SER A 36 15.57 9.23 6.74
C SER A 36 14.48 8.68 7.66
N PRO A 37 14.24 9.33 8.81
CA PRO A 37 13.08 8.99 9.63
C PRO A 37 11.80 9.42 8.94
N PHE A 38 10.71 8.75 9.29
CA PHE A 38 9.42 9.06 8.67
C PHE A 38 8.29 8.70 9.63
N GLN A 39 7.13 9.30 9.44
CA GLN A 39 5.96 9.02 10.27
C GLN A 39 5.56 7.56 10.15
N SER A 40 5.18 6.95 11.27
CA SER A 40 4.70 5.57 11.28
C SER A 40 3.70 5.36 12.40
N PRO A 41 2.90 4.28 12.33
CA PRO A 41 1.97 3.97 13.42
C PRO A 41 2.67 3.58 14.73
N PHE A 42 3.98 3.29 14.68
CA PHE A 42 4.73 2.85 15.86
C PHE A 42 5.39 4.00 16.61
N ALA A 43 5.30 5.21 16.07
CA ALA A 43 5.85 6.40 16.71
C ALA A 43 4.82 7.01 17.65
N SER A 44 5.23 8.02 18.39
CA SER A 44 4.38 8.71 19.34
C SER A 44 4.33 10.20 19.01
N PRO A 45 3.14 10.73 18.67
CA PRO A 45 1.84 10.04 18.53
C PRO A 45 1.81 9.18 17.27
N PRO A 46 1.02 8.10 17.27
CA PRO A 46 0.96 7.21 16.10
C PRO A 46 0.58 7.97 14.82
N GLY A 47 1.33 7.72 13.76
CA GLY A 47 1.08 8.35 12.46
C GLY A 47 1.57 9.79 12.36
N GLU A 48 2.01 10.41 13.46
CA GLU A 48 2.51 11.78 13.48
C GLU A 48 3.99 11.86 13.84
N GLY A 49 4.39 11.06 14.83
CA GLY A 49 5.77 11.02 15.25
C GLY A 49 6.64 10.28 14.24
N LEU A 50 7.95 10.47 14.37
CA LEU A 50 8.93 9.87 13.48
C LEU A 50 9.45 8.57 14.05
N SER A 51 9.50 7.53 13.23
CA SER A 51 10.22 6.31 13.52
C SER A 51 11.55 6.30 12.78
N SER A 52 12.48 5.48 13.23
CA SER A 52 13.79 5.37 12.61
C SER A 52 13.70 4.86 11.18
N SER A 53 14.77 5.05 10.42
CA SER A 53 14.86 4.55 9.05
C SER A 53 14.68 3.03 9.01
N LEU A 54 15.28 2.30 9.96
CA LEU A 54 15.14 0.84 10.00
C LEU A 54 13.69 0.41 10.24
N VAL A 55 13.01 1.05 11.19
CA VAL A 55 11.60 0.74 11.47
C VAL A 55 10.74 0.99 10.23
N ASN A 56 11.03 2.04 9.48
CA ASN A 56 10.29 2.33 8.26
C ASN A 56 10.55 1.30 7.15
N VAL A 57 11.79 0.81 7.03
CA VAL A 57 12.07 -0.28 6.09
C VAL A 57 11.26 -1.52 6.45
N LEU A 58 11.26 -1.90 7.72
CA LEU A 58 10.53 -3.08 8.16
C LEU A 58 9.02 -2.92 7.98
N TRP A 59 8.50 -1.75 8.30
CA TRP A 59 7.07 -1.45 8.11
C TRP A 59 6.70 -1.46 6.62
N GLY A 60 7.55 -0.87 5.78
CA GLY A 60 7.35 -0.89 4.34
C GLY A 60 7.35 -2.31 3.79
N MET A 61 8.29 -3.15 4.24
CA MET A 61 8.34 -4.54 3.80
C MET A 61 7.12 -5.35 4.26
N PHE A 62 6.63 -5.09 5.46
CA PHE A 62 5.41 -5.73 5.92
C PHE A 62 4.23 -5.38 5.01
N ASN A 63 4.10 -4.10 4.67
CA ASN A 63 3.05 -3.66 3.74
C ASN A 63 3.20 -4.30 2.36
N LEU A 64 4.43 -4.47 1.89
CA LEU A 64 4.70 -5.13 0.62
C LEU A 64 4.22 -6.58 0.63
N VAL A 65 4.53 -7.30 1.71
CA VAL A 65 4.11 -8.70 1.84
C VAL A 65 2.59 -8.82 1.90
N VAL A 66 1.94 -7.97 2.70
CA VAL A 66 0.47 -7.97 2.76
C VAL A 66 -0.13 -7.66 1.40
N GLY A 67 0.40 -6.66 0.71
CA GLY A 67 -0.05 -6.31 -0.64
C GLY A 67 0.11 -7.48 -1.61
N TYR A 68 1.25 -8.15 -1.56
CA TYR A 68 1.50 -9.32 -2.40
C TYR A 68 0.45 -10.42 -2.14
N VAL A 69 0.20 -10.73 -0.88
CA VAL A 69 -0.77 -11.79 -0.51
C VAL A 69 -2.17 -11.41 -1.03
N LEU A 70 -2.57 -10.17 -0.83
CA LEU A 70 -3.91 -9.73 -1.23
C LEU A 70 -4.10 -9.72 -2.75
N VAL A 71 -3.05 -9.40 -3.50
CA VAL A 71 -3.14 -9.36 -4.97
C VAL A 71 -2.93 -10.74 -5.57
N ALA A 72 -1.94 -11.48 -5.09
CA ALA A 72 -1.46 -12.66 -5.80
C ALA A 72 -1.94 -13.98 -5.23
N ARG A 73 -2.45 -14.01 -3.99
CA ARG A 73 -2.71 -15.29 -3.32
C ARG A 73 -4.17 -15.48 -2.89
N VAL A 74 -5.00 -14.47 -2.97
CA VAL A 74 -6.42 -14.60 -2.61
C VAL A 74 -7.25 -15.05 -3.80
N GLY A 75 -7.10 -14.37 -4.94
CA GLY A 75 -7.76 -14.78 -6.16
C GLY A 75 -6.73 -14.96 -7.27
N ARG A 76 -7.22 -15.10 -8.48
CA ARG A 76 -6.36 -15.19 -9.66
C ARG A 76 -6.25 -13.81 -10.31
N PHE A 77 -5.39 -12.99 -9.79
CA PHE A 77 -5.19 -11.65 -10.34
C PHE A 77 -4.56 -11.73 -11.72
N GLU A 78 -5.22 -11.08 -12.68
CA GLU A 78 -4.75 -11.01 -14.05
C GLU A 78 -4.63 -9.55 -14.44
N LEU A 79 -3.41 -9.07 -14.52
CA LEU A 79 -3.19 -7.66 -14.87
C LEU A 79 -3.76 -7.32 -16.25
N ARG A 80 -3.85 -8.30 -17.13
CA ARG A 80 -4.39 -8.10 -18.47
C ARG A 80 -5.93 -7.97 -18.48
N GLN A 81 -6.59 -8.35 -17.40
CA GLN A 81 -8.02 -8.10 -17.26
C GLN A 81 -8.25 -6.69 -16.76
N THR A 82 -8.96 -5.90 -17.55
CA THR A 82 -9.20 -4.49 -17.23
C THR A 82 -9.83 -4.29 -15.87
N ARG A 83 -10.81 -5.13 -15.50
CA ARG A 83 -11.47 -4.99 -14.19
C ARG A 83 -10.49 -5.20 -13.04
N HIS A 84 -9.62 -6.20 -13.16
CA HIS A 84 -8.60 -6.46 -12.14
C HIS A 84 -7.65 -5.26 -12.03
N ALA A 85 -7.15 -4.78 -13.18
CA ALA A 85 -6.22 -3.66 -13.21
C ALA A 85 -6.83 -2.38 -12.67
N VAL A 86 -8.08 -2.09 -13.02
CA VAL A 86 -8.77 -0.88 -12.57
C VAL A 86 -8.99 -0.90 -11.06
N VAL A 87 -9.48 -2.01 -10.52
CA VAL A 87 -9.73 -2.10 -9.08
C VAL A 87 -8.43 -2.00 -8.29
N PHE A 88 -7.39 -2.68 -8.75
CA PHE A 88 -6.06 -2.60 -8.16
C PHE A 88 -5.54 -1.16 -8.21
N GLY A 89 -5.63 -0.51 -9.38
CA GLY A 89 -5.21 0.87 -9.56
C GLY A 89 -5.98 1.86 -8.72
N LEU A 90 -7.28 1.63 -8.51
CA LEU A 90 -8.09 2.48 -7.63
C LEU A 90 -7.61 2.38 -6.18
N GLY A 91 -7.23 1.19 -5.74
CA GLY A 91 -6.65 1.02 -4.41
C GLY A 91 -5.37 1.82 -4.26
N ILE A 92 -4.49 1.76 -5.26
CA ILE A 92 -3.26 2.54 -5.29
C ILE A 92 -3.59 4.05 -5.24
N LEU A 93 -4.48 4.49 -6.13
CA LEU A 93 -4.80 5.92 -6.24
C LEU A 93 -5.39 6.48 -4.95
N LEU A 94 -6.40 5.80 -4.40
CA LEU A 94 -7.07 6.31 -3.20
C LEU A 94 -6.11 6.33 -2.00
N MET A 95 -5.30 5.29 -1.84
CA MET A 95 -4.30 5.29 -0.78
C MET A 95 -3.26 6.40 -1.02
N ALA A 96 -2.78 6.56 -2.25
CA ALA A 96 -1.78 7.58 -2.57
C ALA A 96 -2.30 8.99 -2.27
N VAL A 97 -3.56 9.28 -2.63
CA VAL A 97 -4.17 10.58 -2.34
C VAL A 97 -4.28 10.79 -0.83
N MET A 98 -4.74 9.76 -0.11
CA MET A 98 -4.84 9.85 1.34
C MET A 98 -3.49 10.12 1.99
N LEU A 99 -2.46 9.38 1.57
CA LEU A 99 -1.11 9.55 2.13
C LEU A 99 -0.54 10.93 1.81
N ALA A 100 -0.77 11.43 0.59
CA ALA A 100 -0.32 12.76 0.21
C ALA A 100 -0.94 13.83 1.13
N ARG A 101 -2.22 13.68 1.47
CA ARG A 101 -2.91 14.62 2.35
C ARG A 101 -2.41 14.51 3.79
N VAL A 102 -2.26 13.28 4.27
CA VAL A 102 -1.83 13.04 5.67
C VAL A 102 -0.39 13.47 5.87
N PHE A 103 0.52 13.00 5.03
CA PHE A 103 1.94 13.31 5.18
C PHE A 103 2.27 14.73 4.74
N GLY A 104 1.45 15.31 3.86
CA GLY A 104 1.63 16.70 3.44
C GLY A 104 1.59 17.67 4.61
N LYS A 105 0.86 17.33 5.67
CA LYS A 105 0.81 18.16 6.89
C LYS A 105 2.19 18.28 7.54
N PHE A 106 3.01 17.24 7.42
CA PHE A 106 4.29 17.17 8.13
C PHE A 106 5.48 17.54 7.23
N HIS A 107 5.28 17.51 5.92
CA HIS A 107 6.36 17.71 4.96
C HIS A 107 6.14 18.93 4.05
N GLY A 108 5.14 19.75 4.37
CA GLY A 108 4.90 21.00 3.66
C GLY A 108 4.24 20.87 2.31
N GLY A 109 3.68 19.71 2.00
CA GLY A 109 3.06 19.45 0.70
C GLY A 109 1.57 19.69 0.64
N ASN A 110 0.96 20.17 1.71
CA ASN A 110 -0.49 20.39 1.72
C ASN A 110 -0.87 21.66 0.97
N LEU A 111 -1.87 21.52 0.14
CA LEU A 111 -2.48 22.66 -0.55
C LEU A 111 -3.89 22.87 -0.05
#